data_bd8671b7bc73f5beaf5ee6ce0abb8b53
#
_entry.id   bd8671b7bc73f5beaf5ee6ce0abb8b53
#
_cell.length_a   1.000
_cell.length_b   1.000
_cell.length_c   1.000
_cell.angle_alpha   90.00
_cell.angle_beta   90.00
_cell.angle_gamma   90.00
#
_symmetry.space_group_name_H-M   'P 1'
#
loop_
_entity.id
_entity.type
_entity.pdbx_description
1 polymer ?
#
loop_
_entity_poly.entity_id
_entity_poly.type
_entity_poly.pdbx_seq_one_letter_code
_entity_poly.pdbx_strand_id
1 'polypeptide(L)'
;MQVLLAKPRHKVAGLWTLVATLILLASAQPTAYGLDFPETTRLTLPEATNIRASVTDLSEGAPLYSQFDFAQSLFASEMALVASVTRQVELARTPNGAKYVARQIMKSEYNWGSYQFECLNRLWTKESHWNYQAHNYRSGAHGIAQALPANRMEIISSDWRKNPVTQIRWGLRYIEIRYENPCKAWAKFKRSNYY
;
A
#
# COMPACT_ATOMS: atom_id res chain seq x y z
N MET A 1 61.59 -49.06 -4.28
CA MET A 1 61.29 -48.03 -5.29
C MET A 1 59.92 -48.31 -5.85
N GLN A 2 58.91 -47.70 -5.24
CA GLN A 2 57.47 -47.88 -5.64
C GLN A 2 57.01 -46.58 -6.26
N VAL A 3 56.61 -46.65 -7.53
CA VAL A 3 56.07 -45.56 -8.30
C VAL A 3 54.57 -45.49 -8.00
N LEU A 4 54.09 -44.44 -7.33
CA LEU A 4 52.70 -44.16 -7.11
C LEU A 4 52.11 -43.55 -8.39
N LEU A 5 51.25 -44.34 -9.08
CA LEU A 5 50.45 -43.93 -10.21
C LEU A 5 49.33 -42.99 -9.74
N ALA A 6 49.32 -41.77 -10.22
CA ALA A 6 48.28 -40.78 -9.99
C ALA A 6 46.95 -41.15 -10.72
N LYS A 7 45.87 -41.19 -10.01
CA LYS A 7 44.49 -41.51 -10.49
C LYS A 7 43.91 -40.29 -11.25
N PRO A 8 43.30 -40.46 -12.42
CA PRO A 8 42.83 -39.32 -13.22
C PRO A 8 41.60 -38.64 -12.60
N ARG A 9 41.66 -37.32 -12.49
CA ARG A 9 40.62 -36.43 -11.91
C ARG A 9 39.56 -35.97 -12.92
N HIS A 10 39.05 -36.84 -13.79
CA HIS A 10 38.13 -36.46 -14.87
C HIS A 10 36.64 -36.44 -14.52
N LYS A 11 36.24 -36.84 -13.32
CA LYS A 11 34.82 -36.88 -12.94
C LYS A 11 34.24 -35.58 -12.31
N VAL A 12 35.12 -34.63 -11.99
CA VAL A 12 34.67 -33.39 -11.33
C VAL A 12 34.39 -32.25 -12.33
N ALA A 13 35.07 -32.28 -13.50
CA ALA A 13 34.91 -31.24 -14.52
C ALA A 13 33.49 -31.21 -15.13
N GLY A 14 32.87 -32.38 -15.33
CA GLY A 14 31.50 -32.48 -15.88
C GLY A 14 30.44 -31.97 -14.95
N LEU A 15 30.62 -32.08 -13.61
CA LEU A 15 29.66 -31.59 -12.64
C LEU A 15 29.65 -30.06 -12.56
N TRP A 16 30.81 -29.43 -12.68
CA TRP A 16 30.92 -27.95 -12.69
C TRP A 16 30.35 -27.30 -13.94
N THR A 17 30.47 -27.97 -15.11
CA THR A 17 29.86 -27.46 -16.34
C THR A 17 28.33 -27.52 -16.29
N LEU A 18 27.74 -28.57 -15.71
CA LEU A 18 26.29 -28.66 -15.51
C LEU A 18 25.78 -27.62 -14.52
N VAL A 19 26.48 -27.36 -13.42
CA VAL A 19 26.13 -26.33 -12.46
C VAL A 19 26.22 -24.93 -13.08
N ALA A 20 27.28 -24.67 -13.85
CA ALA A 20 27.47 -23.37 -14.54
C ALA A 20 26.39 -23.12 -15.60
N THR A 21 25.96 -24.15 -16.36
CA THR A 21 24.88 -24.02 -17.33
C THR A 21 23.51 -23.83 -16.67
N LEU A 22 23.29 -24.47 -15.52
CA LEU A 22 22.06 -24.29 -14.75
C LEU A 22 21.95 -22.89 -14.13
N ILE A 23 23.06 -22.32 -13.67
CA ILE A 23 23.13 -20.94 -13.18
C ILE A 23 22.92 -19.93 -14.32
N LEU A 24 23.48 -20.19 -15.51
CA LEU A 24 23.28 -19.34 -16.68
C LEU A 24 21.84 -19.38 -17.22
N LEU A 25 21.18 -20.54 -17.16
CA LEU A 25 19.77 -20.66 -17.53
C LEU A 25 18.84 -19.98 -16.50
N ALA A 26 19.21 -20.00 -15.22
CA ALA A 26 18.45 -19.29 -14.18
C ALA A 26 18.61 -17.77 -14.27
N SER A 27 19.74 -17.28 -14.78
CA SER A 27 19.99 -15.84 -14.99
C SER A 27 19.42 -15.30 -16.31
N ALA A 28 19.01 -16.18 -17.23
CA ALA A 28 18.36 -15.81 -18.50
C ALA A 28 16.83 -15.80 -18.41
N GLN A 29 16.25 -15.97 -17.24
CA GLN A 29 14.82 -15.68 -17.08
C GLN A 29 14.66 -14.18 -17.26
N PRO A 30 13.76 -13.73 -18.19
CA PRO A 30 13.40 -12.34 -18.22
C PRO A 30 12.84 -12.03 -16.83
N THR A 31 13.46 -11.12 -16.12
CA THR A 31 12.90 -10.49 -14.93
C THR A 31 11.74 -9.58 -15.36
N ALA A 32 10.77 -10.18 -15.99
CA ALA A 32 9.41 -9.67 -16.01
C ALA A 32 8.82 -10.03 -14.63
N TYR A 33 9.48 -9.62 -13.57
CA TYR A 33 8.73 -9.16 -12.43
C TYR A 33 8.06 -7.90 -12.94
N GLY A 34 6.91 -8.10 -13.61
CA GLY A 34 5.96 -7.05 -13.76
C GLY A 34 5.90 -6.39 -12.40
N LEU A 35 5.94 -5.09 -12.39
CA LEU A 35 5.56 -4.33 -11.22
C LEU A 35 4.14 -4.83 -10.90
N ASP A 36 4.05 -5.87 -10.05
CA ASP A 36 2.82 -6.20 -9.37
C ASP A 36 2.50 -4.99 -8.51
N PHE A 37 1.86 -4.02 -9.16
CA PHE A 37 1.13 -3.01 -8.44
C PHE A 37 0.13 -3.79 -7.60
N PRO A 38 0.20 -3.70 -6.26
CA PRO A 38 -0.72 -4.44 -5.43
C PRO A 38 -2.13 -4.08 -5.89
N GLU A 39 -2.91 -5.08 -6.30
CA GLU A 39 -4.32 -4.97 -6.74
C GLU A 39 -5.25 -4.41 -5.66
N THR A 40 -4.73 -3.81 -4.63
CA THR A 40 -5.47 -3.38 -3.45
C THR A 40 -5.98 -1.94 -3.52
N THR A 41 -5.64 -1.20 -4.58
CA THR A 41 -6.40 0.00 -4.89
C THR A 41 -7.47 -0.39 -5.91
N ARG A 42 -8.50 -1.11 -5.50
CA ARG A 42 -9.78 -1.02 -6.20
C ARG A 42 -10.28 0.41 -6.01
N LEU A 43 -9.73 1.31 -6.81
CA LEU A 43 -10.49 2.47 -7.26
C LEU A 43 -11.73 1.86 -7.89
N THR A 44 -12.86 1.96 -7.24
CA THR A 44 -14.16 1.79 -7.89
C THR A 44 -14.24 2.94 -8.88
N LEU A 45 -13.66 2.72 -10.06
CA LEU A 45 -13.94 3.55 -11.21
C LEU A 45 -15.46 3.53 -11.39
N PRO A 46 -16.10 4.68 -11.61
CA PRO A 46 -17.50 4.69 -12.02
C PRO A 46 -17.63 3.71 -13.18
N GLU A 47 -18.58 2.83 -13.05
CA GLU A 47 -18.85 1.63 -13.82
C GLU A 47 -18.41 1.75 -15.29
N ALA A 48 -17.41 0.96 -15.69
CA ALA A 48 -16.75 1.01 -17.02
C ALA A 48 -17.71 0.78 -18.20
N THR A 49 -18.97 0.44 -17.93
CA THR A 49 -20.04 0.30 -18.92
C THR A 49 -20.34 1.61 -19.64
N ASN A 50 -20.25 2.76 -18.98
CA ASN A 50 -20.52 4.06 -19.61
C ASN A 50 -19.35 4.58 -20.44
N ILE A 51 -18.11 4.18 -20.10
CA ILE A 51 -16.92 4.58 -20.87
C ILE A 51 -16.81 3.75 -22.15
N ARG A 52 -17.21 2.47 -22.10
CA ARG A 52 -17.15 1.59 -23.27
C ARG A 52 -18.17 1.97 -24.33
N ALA A 53 -19.35 2.46 -23.94
CA ALA A 53 -20.36 2.97 -24.87
C ALA A 53 -19.90 4.25 -25.59
N SER A 54 -19.19 5.15 -24.90
CA SER A 54 -18.67 6.36 -25.50
C SER A 54 -17.45 6.14 -26.42
N VAL A 55 -16.64 5.09 -26.15
CA VAL A 55 -15.46 4.76 -26.97
C VAL A 55 -15.85 4.07 -28.29
N THR A 56 -16.90 3.23 -28.31
CA THR A 56 -17.37 2.58 -29.52
C THR A 56 -18.09 3.56 -30.47
N ASP A 57 -18.71 4.60 -29.92
CA ASP A 57 -19.39 5.64 -30.75
C ASP A 57 -18.37 6.63 -31.36
N LEU A 58 -17.15 6.72 -30.86
CA LEU A 58 -16.07 7.56 -31.36
C LEU A 58 -15.25 6.89 -32.48
N SER A 59 -15.42 5.57 -32.73
CA SER A 59 -14.56 4.83 -33.67
C SER A 59 -14.95 4.94 -35.13
N GLU A 60 -16.16 5.40 -35.47
CA GLU A 60 -16.63 5.52 -36.83
C GLU A 60 -16.76 6.98 -37.33
N GLY A 61 -15.64 7.70 -37.40
CA GLY A 61 -15.62 8.98 -38.09
C GLY A 61 -15.00 10.18 -37.40
N ALA A 62 -14.51 10.03 -36.15
CA ALA A 62 -13.80 11.13 -35.51
C ALA A 62 -12.40 11.31 -36.13
N PRO A 63 -11.97 12.53 -36.49
CA PRO A 63 -10.64 12.77 -37.00
C PRO A 63 -9.59 12.34 -35.99
N LEU A 64 -8.47 11.77 -36.46
CA LEU A 64 -7.34 11.27 -35.62
C LEU A 64 -6.90 12.27 -34.53
N TYR A 65 -7.08 13.55 -34.77
CA TYR A 65 -6.79 14.64 -33.84
C TYR A 65 -7.63 14.57 -32.56
N SER A 66 -8.92 14.27 -32.65
CA SER A 66 -9.80 14.17 -31.46
C SER A 66 -9.51 12.94 -30.59
N GLN A 67 -9.01 11.86 -31.18
CA GLN A 67 -8.57 10.67 -30.46
C GLN A 67 -7.28 10.95 -29.66
N PHE A 68 -6.39 11.79 -30.20
CA PHE A 68 -5.15 12.19 -29.53
C PHE A 68 -5.42 13.08 -28.32
N ASP A 69 -6.33 14.07 -28.46
CA ASP A 69 -6.73 14.94 -27.35
C ASP A 69 -7.42 14.18 -26.23
N PHE A 70 -8.24 13.17 -26.55
CA PHE A 70 -8.88 12.32 -25.57
C PHE A 70 -7.86 11.46 -24.80
N ALA A 71 -6.91 10.84 -25.50
CA ALA A 71 -5.84 10.08 -24.87
C ALA A 71 -4.98 10.96 -23.96
N GLN A 72 -4.62 12.18 -24.39
CA GLN A 72 -3.87 13.13 -23.56
C GLN A 72 -4.66 13.54 -22.31
N SER A 73 -5.97 13.74 -22.42
CA SER A 73 -6.82 14.10 -21.29
C SER A 73 -6.92 12.97 -20.26
N LEU A 74 -6.97 11.71 -20.71
CA LEU A 74 -6.91 10.55 -19.81
C LEU A 74 -5.57 10.45 -19.11
N PHE A 75 -4.45 10.56 -19.81
CA PHE A 75 -3.12 10.57 -19.21
C PHE A 75 -2.96 11.70 -18.19
N ALA A 76 -3.43 12.88 -18.50
CA ALA A 76 -3.38 14.02 -17.58
C ALA A 76 -4.19 13.76 -16.31
N SER A 77 -5.37 13.15 -16.44
CA SER A 77 -6.21 12.81 -15.27
C SER A 77 -5.60 11.72 -14.40
N GLU A 78 -5.01 10.68 -14.99
CA GLU A 78 -4.30 9.64 -14.26
C GLU A 78 -3.08 10.18 -13.54
N MET A 79 -2.27 11.00 -14.21
CA MET A 79 -1.10 11.64 -13.60
C MET A 79 -1.50 12.57 -12.45
N ALA A 80 -2.59 13.32 -12.60
CA ALA A 80 -3.12 14.18 -11.54
C ALA A 80 -3.58 13.35 -10.33
N LEU A 81 -4.21 12.20 -10.56
CA LEU A 81 -4.63 11.28 -9.50
C LEU A 81 -3.42 10.71 -8.74
N VAL A 82 -2.43 10.19 -9.46
CA VAL A 82 -1.18 9.67 -8.86
C VAL A 82 -0.48 10.76 -8.06
N ALA A 83 -0.37 11.98 -8.60
CA ALA A 83 0.23 13.11 -7.91
C ALA A 83 -0.56 13.47 -6.64
N SER A 84 -1.88 13.42 -6.67
CA SER A 84 -2.73 13.71 -5.51
C SER A 84 -2.55 12.69 -4.39
N VAL A 85 -2.50 11.39 -4.72
CA VAL A 85 -2.26 10.30 -3.76
C VAL A 85 -0.87 10.41 -3.16
N THR A 86 0.16 10.63 -3.98
CA THR A 86 1.53 10.82 -3.51
C THR A 86 1.64 12.01 -2.55
N ARG A 87 1.02 13.14 -2.90
CA ARG A 87 0.98 14.33 -2.06
C ARG A 87 0.29 14.07 -0.72
N GLN A 88 -0.80 13.30 -0.73
CA GLN A 88 -1.51 12.92 0.48
C GLN A 88 -0.62 12.08 1.41
N VAL A 89 0.14 11.12 0.87
CA VAL A 89 1.09 10.30 1.63
C VAL A 89 2.19 11.19 2.23
N GLU A 90 2.80 12.08 1.44
CA GLU A 90 3.86 12.96 1.93
C GLU A 90 3.36 13.92 3.01
N LEU A 91 2.18 14.50 2.87
CA LEU A 91 1.55 15.32 3.91
C LEU A 91 1.37 14.53 5.21
N ALA A 92 0.91 13.29 5.11
CA ALA A 92 0.62 12.46 6.27
C ALA A 92 1.87 11.96 7.03
N ARG A 93 3.08 12.18 6.51
CA ARG A 93 4.33 11.86 7.22
C ARG A 93 4.56 12.72 8.45
N THR A 94 3.91 13.87 8.53
CA THR A 94 3.94 14.73 9.71
C THR A 94 2.70 14.52 10.58
N PRO A 95 2.77 14.64 11.91
CA PRO A 95 1.60 14.49 12.79
C PRO A 95 0.44 15.41 12.41
N ASN A 96 0.71 16.66 12.03
CA ASN A 96 -0.33 17.60 11.61
C ASN A 96 -0.94 17.23 10.26
N GLY A 97 -0.13 16.81 9.31
CA GLY A 97 -0.60 16.30 8.02
C GLY A 97 -1.40 15.00 8.15
N ALA A 98 -0.97 14.07 9.02
CA ALA A 98 -1.72 12.84 9.33
C ALA A 98 -3.12 13.17 9.91
N LYS A 99 -3.20 14.14 10.81
CA LYS A 99 -4.48 14.63 11.35
C LYS A 99 -5.37 15.23 10.26
N TYR A 100 -4.79 16.02 9.35
CA TYR A 100 -5.51 16.60 8.22
C TYR A 100 -6.07 15.50 7.31
N VAL A 101 -5.22 14.57 6.88
CA VAL A 101 -5.62 13.45 6.02
C VAL A 101 -6.68 12.58 6.68
N ALA A 102 -6.53 12.26 7.97
CA ALA A 102 -7.53 11.50 8.71
C ALA A 102 -8.90 12.20 8.73
N ARG A 103 -8.96 13.54 8.91
CA ARG A 103 -10.22 14.31 8.85
C ARG A 103 -10.89 14.18 7.48
N GLN A 104 -10.12 14.25 6.39
CA GLN A 104 -10.67 14.12 5.05
C GLN A 104 -11.27 12.72 4.85
N ILE A 105 -10.54 11.66 5.18
CA ILE A 105 -11.00 10.29 5.07
C ILE A 105 -12.24 10.05 5.95
N MET A 106 -12.23 10.52 7.21
CA MET A 106 -13.37 10.40 8.12
C MET A 106 -14.64 11.04 7.57
N LYS A 107 -14.51 12.22 6.95
CA LYS A 107 -15.65 12.93 6.37
C LYS A 107 -16.16 12.23 5.11
N SER A 108 -15.27 11.84 4.19
CA SER A 108 -15.64 11.31 2.88
C SER A 108 -16.10 9.85 2.92
N GLU A 109 -15.48 9.01 3.75
CA GLU A 109 -15.69 7.57 3.72
C GLU A 109 -16.60 7.07 4.86
N TYR A 110 -16.61 7.77 6.00
CA TYR A 110 -17.33 7.34 7.22
C TYR A 110 -18.45 8.29 7.65
N ASN A 111 -18.57 9.45 7.02
CA ASN A 111 -19.48 10.54 7.46
C ASN A 111 -19.26 10.95 8.93
N TRP A 112 -18.02 10.84 9.42
CA TRP A 112 -17.65 11.25 10.78
C TRP A 112 -17.17 12.71 10.80
N GLY A 113 -17.88 13.53 11.56
CA GLY A 113 -17.60 14.96 11.69
C GLY A 113 -16.54 15.29 12.74
N SER A 114 -16.43 16.60 13.04
CA SER A 114 -15.44 17.16 13.97
C SER A 114 -15.49 16.56 15.36
N TYR A 115 -16.69 16.28 15.89
CA TYR A 115 -16.85 15.64 17.20
C TYR A 115 -16.17 14.27 17.28
N GLN A 116 -16.33 13.43 16.26
CA GLN A 116 -15.68 12.13 16.19
C GLN A 116 -14.16 12.28 16.01
N PHE A 117 -13.75 13.30 15.26
CA PHE A 117 -12.33 13.57 15.09
C PHE A 117 -11.65 13.97 16.42
N GLU A 118 -12.29 14.74 17.29
CA GLU A 118 -11.73 15.08 18.60
C GLU A 118 -11.46 13.84 19.45
N CYS A 119 -12.39 12.87 19.43
CA CYS A 119 -12.18 11.60 20.10
C CYS A 119 -11.00 10.81 19.50
N LEU A 120 -10.91 10.73 18.16
CA LEU A 120 -9.80 10.09 17.46
C LEU A 120 -8.47 10.77 17.78
N ASN A 121 -8.45 12.09 17.76
CA ASN A 121 -7.24 12.86 18.04
C ASN A 121 -6.70 12.56 19.46
N ARG A 122 -7.58 12.51 20.46
CA ARG A 122 -7.21 12.13 21.83
C ARG A 122 -6.66 10.71 21.89
N LEU A 123 -7.32 9.78 21.21
CA LEU A 123 -6.94 8.37 21.18
C LEU A 123 -5.55 8.19 20.54
N TRP A 124 -5.37 8.62 19.30
CA TRP A 124 -4.12 8.41 18.57
C TRP A 124 -2.97 9.29 19.05
N THR A 125 -3.25 10.36 19.77
CA THR A 125 -2.21 11.07 20.53
C THR A 125 -1.68 10.22 21.68
N LYS A 126 -2.53 9.43 22.37
CA LYS A 126 -2.08 8.51 23.40
C LYS A 126 -1.34 7.30 22.84
N GLU A 127 -1.70 6.83 21.65
CA GLU A 127 -1.09 5.67 21.00
C GLU A 127 0.32 5.96 20.48
N SER A 128 0.48 7.01 19.69
CA SER A 128 1.71 7.25 18.94
C SER A 128 2.10 8.73 18.80
N HIS A 129 1.30 9.66 19.34
CA HIS A 129 1.38 11.08 19.00
C HIS A 129 1.24 11.33 17.48
N TRP A 130 0.46 10.48 16.78
CA TRP A 130 0.29 10.52 15.32
C TRP A 130 1.58 10.23 14.53
N ASN A 131 2.54 9.57 15.15
CA ASN A 131 3.79 9.20 14.50
C ASN A 131 3.63 7.87 13.77
N TYR A 132 3.69 7.90 12.44
CA TYR A 132 3.58 6.69 11.62
C TYR A 132 4.77 5.74 11.77
N GLN A 133 5.92 6.21 12.27
CA GLN A 133 7.11 5.41 12.53
C GLN A 133 7.14 4.82 13.95
N ALA A 134 6.16 5.17 14.79
CA ALA A 134 6.12 4.67 16.16
C ALA A 134 6.10 3.13 16.17
N HIS A 135 7.03 2.54 16.90
CA HIS A 135 7.14 1.09 17.04
C HIS A 135 7.42 0.72 18.49
N ASN A 136 6.58 -0.15 19.05
CA ASN A 136 6.78 -0.70 20.37
C ASN A 136 7.54 -2.02 20.24
N TYR A 137 8.84 -1.99 20.51
CA TYR A 137 9.72 -3.16 20.40
C TYR A 137 9.36 -4.31 21.33
N ARG A 138 8.62 -4.04 22.41
CA ARG A 138 8.20 -5.06 23.36
C ARG A 138 6.96 -5.82 22.91
N SER A 139 5.98 -5.13 22.38
CA SER A 139 4.71 -5.73 21.93
C SER A 139 4.67 -6.01 20.44
N GLY A 140 5.43 -5.27 19.61
CA GLY A 140 5.37 -5.28 18.16
C GLY A 140 4.28 -4.36 17.59
N ALA A 141 3.61 -3.56 18.43
CA ALA A 141 2.64 -2.57 17.94
C ALA A 141 3.31 -1.51 17.07
N HIS A 142 2.65 -1.09 15.98
CA HIS A 142 3.25 -0.21 15.00
C HIS A 142 2.29 0.84 14.46
N GLY A 143 2.88 2.02 14.15
CA GLY A 143 2.26 3.09 13.41
C GLY A 143 1.31 3.97 14.22
N ILE A 144 0.56 4.82 13.53
CA ILE A 144 -0.31 5.85 14.09
C ILE A 144 -1.33 5.26 15.09
N ALA A 145 -1.97 4.16 14.73
CA ALA A 145 -3.02 3.50 15.51
C ALA A 145 -2.49 2.37 16.41
N GLN A 146 -1.16 2.17 16.47
CA GLN A 146 -0.50 1.08 17.23
C GLN A 146 -1.12 -0.30 16.96
N ALA A 147 -1.21 -0.65 15.66
CA ALA A 147 -1.76 -1.94 15.23
C ALA A 147 -0.99 -3.13 15.83
N LEU A 148 -1.72 -4.11 16.38
CA LEU A 148 -1.16 -5.31 16.99
C LEU A 148 -1.98 -6.57 16.62
N PRO A 149 -1.39 -7.59 15.98
CA PRO A 149 -0.10 -7.55 15.30
C PRO A 149 -0.09 -6.58 14.11
N ALA A 150 1.08 -5.96 13.87
CA ALA A 150 1.19 -4.89 12.87
C ALA A 150 0.87 -5.32 11.43
N ASN A 151 1.15 -6.58 11.07
CA ASN A 151 0.87 -7.12 9.74
C ASN A 151 -0.63 -7.19 9.39
N ARG A 152 -1.53 -7.00 10.35
CA ARG A 152 -2.98 -6.83 10.04
C ARG A 152 -3.26 -5.65 9.13
N MET A 153 -2.36 -4.69 9.04
CA MET A 153 -2.48 -3.56 8.12
C MET A 153 -2.32 -3.96 6.64
N GLU A 154 -1.79 -5.15 6.35
CA GLU A 154 -1.66 -5.70 4.99
C GLU A 154 -3.01 -5.86 4.27
N ILE A 155 -4.10 -5.97 5.02
CA ILE A 155 -5.46 -5.98 4.45
C ILE A 155 -5.82 -4.67 3.70
N ILE A 156 -5.12 -3.58 4.03
CA ILE A 156 -5.28 -2.30 3.33
C ILE A 156 -4.24 -2.20 2.21
N SER A 157 -2.95 -2.38 2.53
CA SER A 157 -1.84 -2.37 1.56
C SER A 157 -0.57 -2.94 2.20
N SER A 158 0.30 -3.54 1.39
CA SER A 158 1.60 -4.08 1.82
C SER A 158 2.62 -3.00 2.23
N ASP A 159 2.39 -1.74 1.86
CA ASP A 159 3.27 -0.61 2.13
C ASP A 159 3.11 0.01 3.54
N TRP A 160 2.28 -0.58 4.38
CA TRP A 160 1.87 -0.07 5.69
C TRP A 160 3.02 0.39 6.61
N ARG A 161 4.21 -0.20 6.45
CA ARG A 161 5.37 0.18 7.28
C ARG A 161 5.84 1.62 7.03
N LYS A 162 5.65 2.12 5.81
CA LYS A 162 6.18 3.41 5.35
C LYS A 162 5.08 4.38 4.90
N ASN A 163 3.85 3.90 4.75
CA ASN A 163 2.74 4.70 4.29
C ASN A 163 1.77 5.05 5.44
N PRO A 164 1.78 6.31 5.91
CA PRO A 164 0.89 6.73 6.98
C PRO A 164 -0.59 6.72 6.58
N VAL A 165 -0.93 6.88 5.30
CA VAL A 165 -2.32 6.82 4.83
C VAL A 165 -2.88 5.42 4.98
N THR A 166 -2.11 4.39 4.64
CA THR A 166 -2.47 2.98 4.88
C THR A 166 -2.75 2.72 6.36
N GLN A 167 -1.91 3.25 7.25
CA GLN A 167 -2.10 3.10 8.70
C GLN A 167 -3.36 3.82 9.20
N ILE A 168 -3.63 5.02 8.70
CA ILE A 168 -4.85 5.78 9.03
C ILE A 168 -6.09 5.01 8.57
N ARG A 169 -6.14 4.54 7.31
CA ARG A 169 -7.26 3.76 6.77
C ARG A 169 -7.52 2.49 7.57
N TRP A 170 -6.45 1.76 7.90
CA TRP A 170 -6.57 0.56 8.73
C TRP A 170 -7.15 0.90 10.11
N GLY A 171 -6.62 1.92 10.77
CA GLY A 171 -7.06 2.33 12.11
C GLY A 171 -8.53 2.79 12.14
N LEU A 172 -8.98 3.55 11.13
CA LEU A 172 -10.37 3.97 11.01
C LEU A 172 -11.30 2.79 10.76
N ARG A 173 -10.93 1.86 9.87
CA ARG A 173 -11.68 0.63 9.62
C ARG A 173 -11.74 -0.26 10.88
N TYR A 174 -10.64 -0.39 11.61
CA TYR A 174 -10.64 -1.13 12.87
C TYR A 174 -11.61 -0.52 13.89
N ILE A 175 -11.61 0.81 14.02
CA ILE A 175 -12.52 1.52 14.92
C ILE A 175 -13.97 1.32 14.49
N GLU A 176 -14.29 1.42 13.20
CA GLU A 176 -15.62 1.18 12.67
C GLU A 176 -16.15 -0.21 13.04
N ILE A 177 -15.38 -1.25 12.68
CA ILE A 177 -15.80 -2.66 12.89
C ILE A 177 -15.92 -3.01 14.37
N ARG A 178 -15.00 -2.50 15.22
CA ARG A 178 -14.90 -2.91 16.62
C ARG A 178 -15.70 -2.04 17.56
N TYR A 179 -15.86 -0.76 17.26
CA TYR A 179 -16.39 0.25 18.15
C TYR A 179 -17.48 1.12 17.52
N GLU A 180 -17.79 0.93 16.25
CA GLU A 180 -18.72 1.71 15.44
C GLU A 180 -18.26 3.16 15.18
N ASN A 181 -17.56 3.81 16.12
CA ASN A 181 -17.07 5.17 15.93
C ASN A 181 -15.93 5.53 16.91
N PRO A 182 -15.15 6.58 16.60
CA PRO A 182 -14.02 7.02 17.41
C PRO A 182 -14.33 7.36 18.87
N CYS A 183 -15.49 7.94 19.17
CA CYS A 183 -15.83 8.30 20.54
C CYS A 183 -16.13 7.07 21.41
N LYS A 184 -16.71 6.00 20.83
CA LYS A 184 -16.85 4.72 21.55
C LYS A 184 -15.48 4.05 21.79
N ALA A 185 -14.58 4.09 20.81
CA ALA A 185 -13.21 3.61 20.98
C ALA A 185 -12.47 4.38 22.08
N TRP A 186 -12.55 5.71 22.08
CA TRP A 186 -11.98 6.56 23.13
C TRP A 186 -12.58 6.28 24.51
N ALA A 187 -13.89 6.08 24.60
CA ALA A 187 -14.55 5.71 25.85
C ALA A 187 -14.06 4.35 26.38
N LYS A 188 -13.81 3.37 25.50
CA LYS A 188 -13.18 2.09 25.86
C LYS A 188 -11.76 2.31 26.38
N PHE A 189 -10.92 3.06 25.63
CA PHE A 189 -9.56 3.36 26.01
C PHE A 189 -9.44 3.98 27.41
N LYS A 190 -10.31 4.94 27.73
CA LYS A 190 -10.33 5.59 29.05
C LYS A 190 -10.59 4.63 30.21
N ARG A 191 -11.28 3.51 29.97
CA ARG A 191 -11.60 2.51 31.02
C ARG A 191 -10.53 1.44 31.17
N SER A 192 -9.81 1.12 30.10
CA SER A 192 -8.95 -0.08 30.06
C SER A 192 -7.52 0.17 29.57
N ASN A 193 -7.19 1.41 29.19
CA ASN A 193 -5.91 1.79 28.59
C ASN A 193 -5.54 1.00 27.32
N TYR A 194 -6.55 0.42 26.63
CA TYR A 194 -6.43 -0.18 25.29
C TYR A 194 -7.76 -0.09 24.57
N TYR A 195 -7.72 -0.24 23.25
CA TYR A 195 -8.92 -0.30 22.39
C TYR A 195 -8.74 -1.32 21.25
#